data_de4cd5c9945e298a322621cb225b5f89
#
_entry.id   de4cd5c9945e298a322621cb225b5f89
#
_cell.length_a   1.000
_cell.length_b   1.000
_cell.length_c   1.000
_cell.angle_alpha   90.00
_cell.angle_beta   90.00
_cell.angle_gamma   90.00
#
_symmetry.space_group_name_H-M   'P 1'
#
loop_
_entity.id
_entity.type
_entity.pdbx_description
1 polymer ?
#
loop_
_entity_poly.entity_id
_entity_poly.type
_entity_poly.pdbx_seq_one_letter_code
_entity_poly.pdbx_strand_id
1 'polypeptide(L)'
;MSQPKVRGAPHFIPPPYSDLIAIICRSGFPNALSSKLTESEGNTVLWVQSRIMGSLNPSLRDCVGLEVRHRQVGAILRQAEENRDLVLEQACHNPDGEIYHDEVRVEVRLETLSSDGRKTVSLERLVAMSEYQRAIVALMIDWENMVKEASREVPKDHPTDIDAPSFL
;
A
#
# COMPACT_ATOMS: atom_id res chain seq x y z
N MET A 1 -6.28 -14.52 -31.38
CA MET A 1 -6.51 -14.98 -29.97
C MET A 1 -5.28 -14.61 -29.18
N SER A 2 -5.31 -13.50 -28.44
CA SER A 2 -4.21 -13.07 -27.57
C SER A 2 -4.29 -13.88 -26.26
N GLN A 3 -3.24 -14.61 -25.93
CA GLN A 3 -3.12 -15.29 -24.64
C GLN A 3 -3.19 -14.24 -23.51
N PRO A 4 -3.94 -14.49 -22.42
CA PRO A 4 -3.88 -13.64 -21.25
C PRO A 4 -2.46 -13.69 -20.71
N LYS A 5 -1.78 -12.53 -20.64
CA LYS A 5 -0.51 -12.40 -19.92
C LYS A 5 -0.77 -12.80 -18.47
N VAL A 6 -0.24 -13.94 -18.07
CA VAL A 6 -0.11 -14.28 -16.65
C VAL A 6 0.77 -13.19 -16.06
N ARG A 7 0.20 -12.24 -15.31
CA ARG A 7 0.96 -11.37 -14.43
C ARG A 7 1.78 -12.29 -13.54
N GLY A 8 3.07 -12.00 -13.39
CA GLY A 8 3.96 -12.78 -12.54
C GLY A 8 3.30 -13.10 -11.21
N ALA A 9 3.73 -14.19 -10.56
CA ALA A 9 3.11 -14.73 -9.36
C ALA A 9 2.60 -13.61 -8.45
N PRO A 10 1.34 -13.69 -7.95
CA PRO A 10 0.76 -12.64 -7.15
C PRO A 10 1.71 -12.34 -6.00
N HIS A 11 2.26 -11.12 -6.00
CA HIS A 11 3.05 -10.67 -4.86
C HIS A 11 2.09 -10.63 -3.68
N PHE A 12 2.24 -11.61 -2.81
CA PHE A 12 1.52 -11.62 -1.55
C PHE A 12 1.96 -10.40 -0.74
N ILE A 13 1.01 -9.54 -0.39
CA ILE A 13 1.29 -8.41 0.48
C ILE A 13 1.40 -8.95 1.91
N PRO A 14 2.55 -8.75 2.57
CA PRO A 14 2.79 -9.31 3.90
C PRO A 14 1.89 -8.66 4.95
N PRO A 15 1.74 -9.29 6.13
CA PRO A 15 1.09 -8.65 7.27
C PRO A 15 1.81 -7.36 7.66
N PRO A 16 1.10 -6.37 8.25
CA PRO A 16 1.71 -5.14 8.73
C PRO A 16 2.92 -5.41 9.65
N TYR A 17 3.94 -4.56 9.56
CA TYR A 17 5.18 -4.59 10.36
C TYR A 17 6.11 -5.80 10.12
N SER A 18 5.79 -6.71 9.22
CA SER A 18 6.62 -7.89 8.95
C SER A 18 7.96 -7.59 8.29
N ASP A 19 8.10 -6.42 7.70
CA ASP A 19 9.29 -5.88 7.03
C ASP A 19 10.15 -4.96 7.94
N LEU A 20 9.75 -4.78 9.20
CA LEU A 20 10.44 -3.91 10.15
C LEU A 20 11.29 -4.71 11.13
N ILE A 21 12.50 -4.20 11.39
CA ILE A 21 13.39 -4.68 12.45
C ILE A 21 13.42 -3.65 13.57
N ALA A 22 12.99 -4.05 14.76
CA ALA A 22 13.05 -3.20 15.95
C ALA A 22 14.32 -3.47 16.76
N ILE A 23 15.06 -2.42 17.06
CA ILE A 23 16.23 -2.49 17.95
C ILE A 23 15.80 -2.00 19.32
N ILE A 24 15.87 -2.89 20.31
CA ILE A 24 15.50 -2.58 21.70
C ILE A 24 16.77 -2.27 22.49
N CYS A 25 16.82 -1.08 23.08
CA CYS A 25 17.92 -0.64 23.94
C CYS A 25 17.43 -0.45 25.36
N ARG A 26 18.34 -0.65 26.32
CA ARG A 26 18.07 -0.30 27.75
C ARG A 26 17.88 1.20 27.91
N SER A 27 17.14 1.61 28.93
CA SER A 27 17.03 3.02 29.31
C SER A 27 18.44 3.61 29.57
N GLY A 28 18.69 4.82 29.06
CA GLY A 28 19.99 5.48 29.15
C GLY A 28 21.00 5.07 28.06
N PHE A 29 20.61 4.28 27.07
CA PHE A 29 21.48 4.03 25.91
C PHE A 29 21.76 5.36 25.16
N PRO A 30 23.04 5.63 24.79
CA PRO A 30 23.40 6.91 24.17
C PRO A 30 22.62 7.17 22.85
N ASN A 31 21.90 8.28 22.78
CA ASN A 31 21.12 8.67 21.57
C ASN A 31 22.00 8.78 20.32
N ALA A 32 23.27 9.20 20.46
CA ALA A 32 24.21 9.29 19.35
C ALA A 32 24.54 7.93 18.71
N LEU A 33 24.41 6.84 19.46
CA LEU A 33 24.58 5.48 18.93
C LEU A 33 23.27 4.94 18.36
N SER A 34 22.14 5.17 19.04
CA SER A 34 20.83 4.72 18.54
C SER A 34 20.47 5.39 17.22
N SER A 35 20.76 6.69 17.06
CA SER A 35 20.50 7.42 15.82
C SER A 35 21.30 6.90 14.63
N LYS A 36 22.49 6.33 14.84
CA LYS A 36 23.28 5.70 13.77
C LYS A 36 22.71 4.36 13.30
N LEU A 37 21.92 3.71 14.14
CA LEU A 37 21.28 2.44 13.84
C LEU A 37 19.87 2.62 13.25
N THR A 38 19.33 3.82 13.36
CA THR A 38 17.99 4.14 12.88
C THR A 38 18.05 4.61 11.43
N GLU A 39 17.41 3.90 10.53
CA GLU A 39 17.26 4.30 9.15
C GLU A 39 16.03 5.20 8.98
N SER A 40 16.17 6.25 8.16
CA SER A 40 15.08 7.18 7.87
C SER A 40 13.91 6.49 7.16
N GLU A 41 14.19 5.52 6.32
CA GLU A 41 13.19 4.69 5.66
C GLU A 41 12.35 3.91 6.68
N GLY A 42 13.00 3.21 7.61
CA GLY A 42 12.32 2.46 8.66
C GLY A 42 11.39 3.33 9.51
N ASN A 43 11.79 4.57 9.80
CA ASN A 43 10.93 5.52 10.50
C ASN A 43 9.69 5.93 9.69
N THR A 44 9.86 6.18 8.40
CA THR A 44 8.74 6.51 7.51
C THR A 44 7.78 5.33 7.38
N VAL A 45 8.33 4.13 7.15
CA VAL A 45 7.55 2.89 7.05
C VAL A 45 6.74 2.64 8.32
N LEU A 46 7.38 2.73 9.49
CA LEU A 46 6.72 2.56 10.80
C LEU A 46 5.61 3.59 11.00
N TRP A 47 5.88 4.86 10.69
CA TRP A 47 4.89 5.93 10.83
C TRP A 47 3.67 5.68 9.95
N VAL A 48 3.89 5.37 8.65
CA VAL A 48 2.83 5.11 7.67
C VAL A 48 1.99 3.90 8.09
N GLN A 49 2.64 2.77 8.41
CA GLN A 49 1.95 1.57 8.84
C GLN A 49 1.14 1.80 10.12
N SER A 50 1.72 2.47 11.11
CA SER A 50 1.02 2.79 12.36
C SER A 50 -0.18 3.70 12.13
N ARG A 51 -0.06 4.68 11.23
CA ARG A 51 -1.16 5.60 10.90
C ARG A 51 -2.30 4.87 10.20
N ILE A 52 -1.98 4.02 9.22
CA ILE A 52 -2.97 3.21 8.50
C ILE A 52 -3.66 2.25 9.47
N MET A 53 -2.90 1.45 10.21
CA MET A 53 -3.45 0.47 11.15
C MET A 53 -4.31 1.10 12.24
N GLY A 54 -3.93 2.30 12.72
CA GLY A 54 -4.74 3.06 13.69
C GLY A 54 -6.06 3.57 13.13
N SER A 55 -6.14 3.80 11.81
CA SER A 55 -7.32 4.31 11.12
C SER A 55 -8.25 3.21 10.60
N LEU A 56 -7.75 1.97 10.46
CA LEU A 56 -8.57 0.85 9.97
C LEU A 56 -9.66 0.47 10.97
N ASN A 57 -10.81 0.03 10.42
CA ASN A 57 -11.82 -0.65 11.22
C ASN A 57 -11.17 -1.87 11.93
N PRO A 58 -11.43 -2.07 13.24
CA PRO A 58 -10.86 -3.17 14.00
C PRO A 58 -11.04 -4.56 13.34
N SER A 59 -12.17 -4.80 12.70
CA SER A 59 -12.47 -6.07 12.02
C SER A 59 -11.55 -6.35 10.80
N LEU A 60 -10.96 -5.31 10.20
CA LEU A 60 -10.05 -5.47 9.06
C LEU A 60 -8.58 -5.62 9.46
N ARG A 61 -8.21 -5.26 10.68
CA ARG A 61 -6.81 -5.22 11.11
C ARG A 61 -6.10 -6.56 11.03
N ASP A 62 -6.83 -7.65 11.26
CA ASP A 62 -6.28 -9.00 11.27
C ASP A 62 -6.26 -9.68 9.88
N CYS A 63 -6.92 -9.07 8.89
CA CYS A 63 -7.04 -9.63 7.54
C CYS A 63 -6.49 -8.72 6.44
N VAL A 64 -5.76 -7.66 6.81
CA VAL A 64 -5.14 -6.74 5.87
C VAL A 64 -3.66 -7.06 5.67
N GLY A 65 -3.25 -7.08 4.40
CA GLY A 65 -1.85 -7.00 4.00
C GLY A 65 -1.47 -5.53 3.80
N LEU A 66 -0.31 -5.13 4.29
CA LEU A 66 0.19 -3.76 4.17
C LEU A 66 1.70 -3.77 3.93
N GLU A 67 2.10 -3.23 2.80
CA GLU A 67 3.49 -3.02 2.44
C GLU A 67 3.75 -1.53 2.23
N VAL A 68 4.83 -1.04 2.81
CA VAL A 68 5.29 0.35 2.65
C VAL A 68 6.78 0.33 2.39
N ARG A 69 7.23 1.00 1.34
CA ARG A 69 8.66 1.07 1.01
C ARG A 69 9.02 2.37 0.29
N HIS A 70 10.28 2.71 0.36
CA HIS A 70 10.85 3.76 -0.44
C HIS A 70 11.24 3.25 -1.82
N ARG A 71 10.95 4.03 -2.85
CA ARG A 71 11.32 3.70 -4.22
C ARG A 71 11.86 4.93 -4.94
N GLN A 72 12.99 4.76 -5.61
CA GLN A 72 13.50 5.80 -6.50
C GLN A 72 12.68 5.84 -7.79
N VAL A 73 12.34 7.05 -8.22
CA VAL A 73 11.56 7.29 -9.45
C VAL A 73 12.20 6.63 -10.65
N GLY A 74 13.53 6.70 -10.80
CA GLY A 74 14.23 6.03 -11.88
C GLY A 74 14.08 4.49 -11.90
N ALA A 75 13.92 3.84 -10.73
CA ALA A 75 13.65 2.41 -10.65
C ALA A 75 12.19 2.08 -11.01
N ILE A 76 11.26 2.96 -10.61
CA ILE A 76 9.84 2.83 -10.95
C ILE A 76 9.64 2.94 -12.46
N LEU A 77 10.28 3.93 -13.10
CA LEU A 77 10.18 4.15 -14.54
C LEU A 77 10.69 2.95 -15.33
N ARG A 78 11.84 2.37 -14.94
CA ARG A 78 12.33 1.15 -15.60
C ARG A 78 11.32 0.00 -15.51
N GLN A 79 10.72 -0.18 -14.35
CA GLN A 79 9.67 -1.18 -14.17
C GLN A 79 8.43 -0.89 -15.02
N ALA A 80 8.01 0.38 -15.08
CA ALA A 80 6.87 0.82 -15.89
C ALA A 80 7.12 0.55 -17.38
N GLU A 81 8.32 0.86 -17.87
CA GLU A 81 8.75 0.61 -19.25
C GLU A 81 8.77 -0.89 -19.58
N GLU A 82 9.39 -1.71 -18.72
CA GLU A 82 9.44 -3.17 -18.87
C GLU A 82 8.05 -3.80 -18.94
N ASN A 83 7.12 -3.31 -18.11
CA ASN A 83 5.75 -3.81 -18.02
C ASN A 83 4.79 -3.10 -18.98
N ARG A 84 5.21 -2.05 -19.65
CA ARG A 84 4.38 -1.14 -20.46
C ARG A 84 3.19 -0.58 -19.65
N ASP A 85 3.48 -0.18 -18.41
CA ASP A 85 2.51 0.34 -17.46
C ASP A 85 2.51 1.88 -17.50
N LEU A 86 1.67 2.43 -18.38
CA LEU A 86 1.54 3.88 -18.56
C LEU A 86 0.99 4.59 -17.31
N VAL A 87 0.21 3.88 -16.48
CA VAL A 87 -0.34 4.45 -15.24
C VAL A 87 0.77 4.66 -14.22
N LEU A 88 1.64 3.66 -14.07
CA LEU A 88 2.81 3.74 -13.18
C LEU A 88 3.81 4.79 -13.67
N GLU A 89 4.05 4.88 -14.99
CA GLU A 89 4.86 5.92 -15.60
C GLU A 89 4.30 7.32 -15.30
N GLN A 90 3.00 7.51 -15.51
CA GLN A 90 2.33 8.79 -15.27
C GLN A 90 2.36 9.18 -13.78
N ALA A 91 2.31 8.22 -12.87
CA ALA A 91 2.43 8.45 -11.43
C ALA A 91 3.82 8.95 -11.00
N CYS A 92 4.83 8.88 -11.89
CA CYS A 92 6.18 9.40 -11.64
C CYS A 92 6.31 10.90 -11.94
N HIS A 93 5.35 11.51 -12.63
CA HIS A 93 5.40 12.93 -12.91
C HIS A 93 5.06 13.76 -11.67
N ASN A 94 5.72 14.88 -11.53
CA ASN A 94 5.39 15.91 -10.57
C ASN A 94 4.21 16.77 -11.07
N PRO A 95 3.60 17.60 -10.22
CA PRO A 95 2.51 18.49 -10.64
C PRO A 95 2.87 19.40 -11.83
N ASP A 96 4.15 19.71 -12.00
CA ASP A 96 4.67 20.51 -13.11
C ASP A 96 4.92 19.70 -14.40
N GLY A 97 4.66 18.40 -14.37
CA GLY A 97 4.86 17.47 -15.48
C GLY A 97 6.31 17.02 -15.67
N GLU A 98 7.20 17.35 -14.75
CA GLU A 98 8.62 16.96 -14.78
C GLU A 98 8.86 15.63 -14.04
N ILE A 99 9.93 14.93 -14.41
CA ILE A 99 10.37 13.68 -13.79
C ILE A 99 11.78 13.87 -13.23
N TYR A 100 11.94 13.64 -11.93
CA TYR A 100 13.23 13.65 -11.26
C TYR A 100 13.63 12.21 -10.89
N HIS A 101 14.57 11.63 -11.62
CA HIS A 101 14.98 10.22 -11.48
C HIS A 101 15.52 9.88 -10.09
N ASP A 102 16.15 10.84 -9.42
CA ASP A 102 16.75 10.66 -8.09
C ASP A 102 15.73 10.90 -6.95
N GLU A 103 14.52 11.35 -7.30
CA GLU A 103 13.46 11.53 -6.29
C GLU A 103 13.08 10.20 -5.67
N VAL A 104 12.86 10.23 -4.36
CA VAL A 104 12.35 9.07 -3.63
C VAL A 104 10.86 9.26 -3.36
N ARG A 105 10.08 8.23 -3.67
CA ARG A 105 8.66 8.15 -3.38
C ARG A 105 8.36 7.07 -2.35
N VAL A 106 7.31 7.28 -1.60
CA VAL A 106 6.74 6.27 -0.69
C VAL A 106 5.68 5.49 -1.45
N GLU A 107 5.93 4.21 -1.66
CA GLU A 107 4.96 3.28 -2.22
C GLU A 107 4.19 2.65 -1.05
N VAL A 108 2.87 2.70 -1.12
CA VAL A 108 1.97 2.08 -0.13
C VAL A 108 1.06 1.13 -0.86
N ARG A 109 1.04 -0.12 -0.43
CA ARG A 109 0.17 -1.17 -0.97
C ARG A 109 -0.66 -1.75 0.17
N LEU A 110 -1.96 -1.74 -0.01
CA LEU A 110 -2.93 -2.19 0.97
C LEU A 110 -3.86 -3.20 0.31
N GLU A 111 -4.08 -4.35 0.93
CA GLU A 111 -4.93 -5.39 0.38
C GLU A 111 -5.72 -6.07 1.48
N THR A 112 -6.98 -6.41 1.21
CA THR A 112 -7.78 -7.26 2.08
C THR A 112 -8.66 -8.20 1.27
N LEU A 113 -9.01 -9.32 1.88
CA LEU A 113 -9.93 -10.31 1.34
C LEU A 113 -11.29 -10.20 2.01
N SER A 114 -12.34 -10.48 1.24
CA SER A 114 -13.67 -10.73 1.82
C SER A 114 -13.64 -11.94 2.74
N SER A 115 -14.58 -12.02 3.69
CA SER A 115 -14.67 -13.12 4.66
C SER A 115 -14.81 -14.50 4.01
N ASP A 116 -15.37 -14.57 2.81
CA ASP A 116 -15.50 -15.80 2.01
C ASP A 116 -14.31 -16.05 1.06
N GLY A 117 -13.31 -15.15 1.04
CA GLY A 117 -12.12 -15.24 0.19
C GLY A 117 -12.36 -15.03 -1.30
N ARG A 118 -13.56 -14.60 -1.73
CA ARG A 118 -13.93 -14.50 -3.14
C ARG A 118 -13.61 -13.16 -3.79
N LYS A 119 -13.56 -12.10 -3.00
CA LYS A 119 -13.25 -10.75 -3.47
C LYS A 119 -12.02 -10.21 -2.78
N THR A 120 -11.24 -9.47 -3.53
CA THR A 120 -10.07 -8.74 -3.03
C THR A 120 -10.29 -7.26 -3.26
N VAL A 121 -10.02 -6.45 -2.25
CA VAL A 121 -9.86 -5.00 -2.38
C VAL A 121 -8.39 -4.71 -2.27
N SER A 122 -7.81 -4.08 -3.27
CA SER A 122 -6.41 -3.68 -3.25
C SER A 122 -6.25 -2.22 -3.68
N LEU A 123 -5.39 -1.50 -2.99
CA LEU A 123 -5.06 -0.11 -3.24
C LEU A 123 -3.54 0.03 -3.27
N GLU A 124 -3.03 0.65 -4.32
CA GLU A 124 -1.62 1.00 -4.45
C GLU A 124 -1.51 2.51 -4.69
N ARG A 125 -0.61 3.16 -3.98
CA ARG A 125 -0.32 4.59 -4.12
C ARG A 125 1.17 4.84 -4.09
N LEU A 126 1.59 5.70 -4.98
CA LEU A 126 2.94 6.24 -5.03
C LEU A 126 2.88 7.72 -4.65
N VAL A 127 3.56 8.09 -3.59
CA VAL A 127 3.42 9.40 -2.95
C VAL A 127 4.78 10.08 -2.85
N ALA A 128 4.84 11.38 -3.14
CA ALA A 128 6.05 12.17 -2.92
C ALA A 128 6.48 12.16 -1.45
N MET A 129 7.77 12.01 -1.20
CA MET A 129 8.32 11.97 0.16
C MET A 129 8.02 13.23 0.98
N SER A 130 7.87 14.38 0.32
CA SER A 130 7.50 15.65 0.97
C SER A 130 6.06 15.72 1.45
N GLU A 131 5.16 14.88 0.90
CA GLU A 131 3.71 14.99 1.10
C GLU A 131 3.07 13.73 1.69
N TYR A 132 3.86 12.69 2.00
CA TYR A 132 3.31 11.39 2.39
C TYR A 132 2.33 11.46 3.56
N GLN A 133 2.57 12.33 4.54
CA GLN A 133 1.70 12.45 5.70
C GLN A 133 0.27 12.89 5.34
N ARG A 134 0.17 13.83 4.39
CA ARG A 134 -1.14 14.30 3.89
C ARG A 134 -1.79 13.27 2.99
N ALA A 135 -0.99 12.65 2.13
CA ALA A 135 -1.47 11.67 1.16
C ALA A 135 -2.04 10.40 1.82
N ILE A 136 -1.50 9.98 2.98
CA ILE A 136 -2.03 8.84 3.73
C ILE A 136 -3.46 9.11 4.23
N VAL A 137 -3.80 10.34 4.58
CA VAL A 137 -5.18 10.69 4.96
C VAL A 137 -6.14 10.49 3.78
N ALA A 138 -5.76 10.98 2.59
CA ALA A 138 -6.57 10.78 1.38
C ALA A 138 -6.67 9.30 1.00
N LEU A 139 -5.55 8.56 1.09
CA LEU A 139 -5.51 7.13 0.84
C LEU A 139 -6.52 6.36 1.72
N MET A 140 -6.62 6.71 3.00
CA MET A 140 -7.57 6.05 3.91
C MET A 140 -9.03 6.34 3.57
N ILE A 141 -9.33 7.54 3.10
CA ILE A 141 -10.68 7.88 2.61
C ILE A 141 -11.03 7.04 1.37
N ASP A 142 -10.10 6.95 0.41
CA ASP A 142 -10.28 6.13 -0.79
C ASP A 142 -10.47 4.65 -0.42
N TRP A 143 -9.65 4.14 0.50
CA TRP A 143 -9.75 2.78 1.01
C TRP A 143 -11.11 2.46 1.62
N GLU A 144 -11.60 3.32 2.53
CA GLU A 144 -12.91 3.15 3.14
C GLU A 144 -14.05 3.13 2.12
N ASN A 145 -13.96 4.00 1.11
CA ASN A 145 -14.94 4.03 0.03
C ASN A 145 -14.90 2.75 -0.82
N MET A 146 -13.71 2.25 -1.15
CA MET A 146 -13.54 1.00 -1.90
C MET A 146 -14.10 -0.21 -1.14
N VAL A 147 -13.80 -0.31 0.17
CA VAL A 147 -14.33 -1.39 1.02
C VAL A 147 -15.85 -1.32 1.14
N LYS A 148 -16.41 -0.13 1.33
CA LYS A 148 -17.87 0.06 1.37
C LYS A 148 -18.52 -0.33 0.06
N GLU A 149 -17.94 0.06 -1.06
CA GLU A 149 -18.48 -0.28 -2.39
C GLU A 149 -18.43 -1.79 -2.65
N ALA A 150 -17.30 -2.41 -2.31
CA ALA A 150 -17.12 -3.86 -2.45
C ALA A 150 -18.05 -4.67 -1.52
N SER A 151 -18.49 -4.07 -0.39
CA SER A 151 -19.41 -4.69 0.57
C SER A 151 -20.89 -4.49 0.20
N ARG A 152 -21.20 -3.67 -0.81
CA ARG A 152 -22.59 -3.52 -1.26
C ARG A 152 -23.09 -4.82 -1.83
N GLU A 153 -24.25 -5.26 -1.34
CA GLU A 153 -24.98 -6.37 -1.92
C GLU A 153 -25.40 -6.00 -3.36
N VAL A 154 -25.01 -6.84 -4.31
CA VAL A 154 -25.57 -6.73 -5.67
C VAL A 154 -27.06 -7.11 -5.55
N PRO A 155 -28.00 -6.30 -6.11
CA PRO A 155 -29.42 -6.66 -6.09
C PRO A 155 -29.61 -8.10 -6.60
N LYS A 156 -30.40 -8.88 -5.88
CA LYS A 156 -30.63 -10.32 -6.14
C LYS A 156 -31.44 -10.61 -7.43
N ASP A 157 -31.35 -9.77 -8.42
CA ASP A 157 -32.06 -9.95 -9.69
C ASP A 157 -31.39 -10.97 -10.63
N HIS A 158 -30.25 -11.53 -10.26
CA HIS A 158 -29.57 -12.59 -10.98
C HIS A 158 -29.65 -13.92 -10.21
N PRO A 159 -30.15 -14.99 -10.82
CA PRO A 159 -30.31 -16.32 -10.19
C PRO A 159 -28.98 -17.01 -9.84
N THR A 160 -27.84 -16.37 -10.09
CA THR A 160 -26.49 -16.84 -9.74
C THR A 160 -25.87 -16.10 -8.58
N ASP A 161 -26.59 -15.18 -7.94
CA ASP A 161 -26.03 -14.40 -6.84
C ASP A 161 -26.00 -15.22 -5.56
N ILE A 162 -24.83 -15.75 -5.30
CA ILE A 162 -24.39 -16.21 -3.99
C ILE A 162 -24.22 -14.95 -3.13
N ASP A 163 -24.56 -15.04 -1.85
CA ASP A 163 -24.49 -13.93 -0.89
C ASP A 163 -23.21 -13.08 -1.06
N ALA A 164 -23.37 -11.76 -1.10
CA ALA A 164 -22.26 -10.84 -1.28
C ALA A 164 -21.24 -11.02 -0.13
N PRO A 165 -19.95 -11.10 -0.43
CA PRO A 165 -18.94 -11.27 0.59
C PRO A 165 -18.85 -10.05 1.51
N SER A 166 -18.73 -10.29 2.81
CA SER A 166 -18.59 -9.23 3.81
C SER A 166 -17.12 -8.90 4.07
N PHE A 167 -16.81 -7.61 4.17
CA PHE A 167 -15.51 -7.06 4.60
C PHE A 167 -15.55 -6.45 6.00
N LEU A 168 -16.73 -6.47 6.67
CA LEU A 168 -16.93 -5.83 7.98
C LEU A 168 -17.43 -6.83 9.01
#